data_ddb3ff1b2da279c48f565949aad71c89
#
_entry.id   ddb3ff1b2da279c48f565949aad71c89
#
_cell.length_a   1.000
_cell.length_b   1.000
_cell.length_c   1.000
_cell.angle_alpha   90.00
_cell.angle_beta   90.00
_cell.angle_gamma   90.00
#
_symmetry.space_group_name_H-M   'P 1'
#
loop_
_entity.id
_entity.type
_entity.pdbx_description
1 polymer ?
#
loop_
_entity_poly.entity_id
_entity_poly.type
_entity_poly.pdbx_seq_one_letter_code
_entity_poly.pdbx_strand_id
1 'polypeptide(L)'
;VPALQINTGKGCHLDAHMVRHAMQQLNLQKNSLLFVENVGNLVCPAGFDLGEAHKVVILSVTEGEDKPLKYPDIFHAADLMLLNKCDLLPYLSFDVERVIEYARRINPALQIIQISAAQGTGMHGWIEWIKAGQLSVRTDKTERVAALPLHSSD
;
A
#
# COMPACT_ATOMS: atom_id res chain seq x y z
N VAL A 1 11.74 -11.72 -10.46
CA VAL A 1 11.74 -11.18 -9.08
C VAL A 1 11.47 -12.32 -8.13
N PRO A 2 12.25 -12.51 -7.03
CA PRO A 2 11.92 -13.49 -6.01
C PRO A 2 10.53 -13.24 -5.44
N ALA A 3 9.76 -14.30 -5.25
CA ALA A 3 8.42 -14.24 -4.67
C ALA A 3 8.21 -15.44 -3.75
N LEU A 4 7.47 -15.24 -2.66
CA LEU A 4 7.09 -16.27 -1.71
C LEU A 4 5.60 -16.16 -1.42
N GLN A 5 4.91 -17.28 -1.52
CA GLN A 5 3.50 -17.37 -1.15
C GLN A 5 3.36 -17.76 0.32
N ILE A 6 2.56 -17.00 1.06
CA ILE A 6 2.21 -17.30 2.45
C ILE A 6 0.82 -17.94 2.46
N ASN A 7 0.70 -19.13 3.05
CA ASN A 7 -0.59 -19.77 3.24
C ASN A 7 -1.18 -19.31 4.59
N THR A 8 -2.28 -18.57 4.55
CA THR A 8 -2.98 -18.08 5.75
C THR A 8 -3.88 -19.12 6.40
N GLY A 9 -3.97 -20.33 5.83
CA GLY A 9 -4.89 -21.36 6.30
C GLY A 9 -6.35 -20.93 6.20
N LYS A 10 -7.01 -20.79 7.34
CA LYS A 10 -8.39 -20.27 7.44
C LYS A 10 -8.44 -18.75 7.69
N GLY A 11 -7.30 -18.09 7.77
CA GLY A 11 -7.20 -16.66 8.03
C GLY A 11 -7.59 -15.82 6.80
N CYS A 12 -8.19 -14.66 7.05
CA CYS A 12 -8.59 -13.70 6.02
C CYS A 12 -7.60 -12.51 5.87
N HIS A 13 -6.43 -12.59 6.51
CA HIS A 13 -5.39 -11.56 6.49
C HIS A 13 -4.01 -12.14 6.80
N LEU A 14 -2.97 -11.40 6.47
CA LEU A 14 -1.61 -11.63 6.97
C LEU A 14 -1.45 -10.93 8.32
N ASP A 15 -0.57 -11.47 9.16
CA ASP A 15 -0.08 -10.80 10.36
C ASP A 15 1.45 -10.55 10.29
N ALA A 16 1.97 -9.73 11.19
CA ALA A 16 3.37 -9.35 11.22
C ALA A 16 4.31 -10.56 11.47
N HIS A 17 3.85 -11.59 12.18
CA HIS A 17 4.63 -12.80 12.42
C HIS A 17 4.80 -13.63 11.14
N MET A 18 3.72 -13.80 10.38
CA MET A 18 3.75 -14.49 9.08
C MET A 18 4.69 -13.79 8.11
N VAL A 19 4.60 -12.45 8.02
CA VAL A 19 5.47 -11.64 7.15
C VAL A 19 6.93 -11.76 7.57
N ARG A 20 7.22 -11.65 8.86
CA ARG A 20 8.59 -11.81 9.39
C ARG A 20 9.20 -13.17 9.05
N HIS A 21 8.42 -14.24 9.22
CA HIS A 21 8.87 -15.60 8.90
C HIS A 21 9.15 -15.76 7.39
N ALA A 22 8.29 -15.21 6.55
CA ALA A 22 8.49 -15.20 5.10
C ALA A 22 9.73 -14.40 4.69
N MET A 23 9.98 -13.25 5.31
CA MET A 23 11.17 -12.44 5.04
C MET A 23 12.49 -13.17 5.33
N GLN A 24 12.50 -14.06 6.32
CA GLN A 24 13.70 -14.89 6.63
C GLN A 24 14.04 -15.87 5.51
N GLN A 25 13.05 -16.26 4.71
CA GLN A 25 13.24 -17.17 3.58
C GLN A 25 13.60 -16.43 2.28
N LEU A 26 13.35 -15.11 2.24
CA LEU A 26 13.74 -14.27 1.12
C LEU A 26 15.13 -13.71 1.33
N ASN A 27 16.02 -13.93 0.38
CA ASN A 27 17.35 -13.31 0.41
C ASN A 27 17.27 -11.84 -0.01
N LEU A 28 16.72 -11.01 0.89
CA LEU A 28 16.52 -9.59 0.65
C LEU A 28 17.86 -8.86 0.60
N GLN A 29 18.11 -8.21 -0.53
CA GLN A 29 19.30 -7.37 -0.71
C GLN A 29 19.15 -6.04 0.04
N LYS A 30 20.27 -5.48 0.48
CA LYS A 30 20.28 -4.13 1.08
C LYS A 30 19.69 -3.12 0.10
N ASN A 31 18.76 -2.29 0.59
CA ASN A 31 18.03 -1.28 -0.19
C ASN A 31 17.07 -1.85 -1.25
N SER A 32 16.68 -3.11 -1.16
CA SER A 32 15.60 -3.64 -1.99
C SER A 32 14.24 -3.13 -1.52
N LEU A 33 13.26 -3.17 -2.42
CA LEU A 33 11.86 -2.92 -2.14
C LEU A 33 11.15 -4.25 -1.95
N LEU A 34 10.39 -4.37 -0.87
CA LEU A 34 9.53 -5.52 -0.60
C LEU A 34 8.07 -5.12 -0.77
N PHE A 35 7.35 -5.82 -1.61
CA PHE A 35 5.89 -5.73 -1.68
C PHE A 35 5.29 -6.87 -0.87
N VAL A 36 4.35 -6.53 0.01
CA VAL A 36 3.53 -7.49 0.74
C VAL A 36 2.11 -7.39 0.21
N GLU A 37 1.68 -8.41 -0.54
CA GLU A 37 0.30 -8.51 -1.00
C GLU A 37 -0.53 -9.23 0.06
N ASN A 38 -1.52 -8.55 0.61
CA ASN A 38 -2.45 -9.14 1.57
C ASN A 38 -3.61 -9.85 0.85
N VAL A 39 -4.42 -10.58 1.61
CA VAL A 39 -5.63 -11.25 1.09
C VAL A 39 -6.57 -10.21 0.49
N GLY A 40 -7.15 -10.50 -0.68
CA GLY A 40 -7.97 -9.58 -1.45
C GLY A 40 -9.35 -9.30 -0.80
N ASN A 41 -9.36 -8.63 0.35
CA ASN A 41 -10.57 -8.08 0.97
C ASN A 41 -10.27 -6.73 1.62
N LEU A 42 -11.31 -5.91 1.80
CA LEU A 42 -11.17 -4.54 2.32
C LEU A 42 -11.47 -4.41 3.83
N VAL A 43 -11.72 -5.51 4.52
CA VAL A 43 -12.09 -5.53 5.95
C VAL A 43 -10.92 -5.98 6.82
N CYS A 44 -10.56 -7.25 6.70
CA CYS A 44 -9.60 -7.87 7.62
C CYS A 44 -8.22 -7.20 7.60
N PRO A 45 -7.61 -6.87 6.44
CA PRO A 45 -6.28 -6.26 6.41
C PRO A 45 -6.19 -4.85 7.01
N ALA A 46 -7.31 -4.15 7.15
CA ALA A 46 -7.33 -2.78 7.65
C ALA A 46 -6.80 -2.65 9.08
N GLY A 47 -7.11 -3.63 9.95
CA GLY A 47 -6.78 -3.62 11.37
C GLY A 47 -5.38 -4.13 11.72
N PHE A 48 -4.57 -4.54 10.75
CA PHE A 48 -3.27 -5.17 11.01
C PHE A 48 -2.12 -4.34 10.44
N ASP A 49 -1.18 -4.03 11.34
CA ASP A 49 0.12 -3.45 10.99
C ASP A 49 1.10 -4.60 10.75
N LEU A 50 1.64 -4.67 9.54
CA LEU A 50 2.63 -5.68 9.13
C LEU A 50 4.07 -5.18 9.29
N GLY A 51 4.27 -3.95 9.75
CA GLY A 51 5.53 -3.25 9.80
C GLY A 51 5.92 -2.61 8.45
N GLU A 52 4.96 -2.42 7.56
CA GLU A 52 5.14 -1.74 6.29
C GLU A 52 5.43 -0.24 6.47
N ALA A 53 6.26 0.33 5.61
CA ALA A 53 6.51 1.76 5.59
C ALA A 53 5.32 2.54 4.99
N HIS A 54 4.61 1.92 4.07
CA HIS A 54 3.44 2.51 3.39
C HIS A 54 2.38 1.45 3.12
N LYS A 55 1.12 1.85 3.28
CA LYS A 55 -0.04 1.03 2.95
C LYS A 55 -0.74 1.58 1.72
N VAL A 56 -0.97 0.70 0.75
CA VAL A 56 -1.62 1.05 -0.53
C VAL A 56 -2.90 0.26 -0.67
N VAL A 57 -4.02 0.94 -0.87
CA VAL A 57 -5.29 0.32 -1.24
C VAL A 57 -5.48 0.37 -2.74
N ILE A 58 -5.86 -0.75 -3.34
CA ILE A 58 -6.18 -0.85 -4.77
C ILE A 58 -7.68 -0.99 -4.92
N LEU A 59 -8.29 -0.06 -5.66
CA LEU A 59 -9.70 -0.07 -5.99
C LEU A 59 -9.86 -0.11 -7.51
N SER A 60 -10.71 -0.99 -8.01
CA SER A 60 -11.02 -1.07 -9.44
C SER A 60 -12.26 -0.24 -9.78
N VAL A 61 -12.25 0.44 -10.92
CA VAL A 61 -13.45 1.16 -11.45
C VAL A 61 -14.64 0.21 -11.71
N THR A 62 -14.44 -1.09 -11.61
CA THR A 62 -15.52 -2.09 -11.76
C THR A 62 -16.22 -2.45 -10.44
N GLU A 63 -15.82 -1.83 -9.31
CA GLU A 63 -16.30 -2.23 -7.98
C GLU A 63 -17.38 -1.34 -7.36
N GLY A 64 -17.55 -0.14 -7.86
CA GLY A 64 -18.51 0.86 -7.37
C GLY A 64 -17.86 1.96 -6.52
N GLU A 65 -18.42 3.16 -6.63
CA GLU A 65 -17.88 4.39 -6.03
C GLU A 65 -18.04 4.43 -4.50
N ASP A 66 -18.97 3.67 -3.96
CA ASP A 66 -19.33 3.67 -2.54
C ASP A 66 -18.39 2.80 -1.66
N LYS A 67 -17.42 2.14 -2.25
CA LYS A 67 -16.46 1.31 -1.51
C LYS A 67 -15.74 2.03 -0.37
N PRO A 68 -15.28 3.28 -0.51
CA PRO A 68 -14.68 4.00 0.61
C PRO A 68 -15.63 4.18 1.80
N LEU A 69 -16.91 4.40 1.54
CA LEU A 69 -17.93 4.56 2.59
C LEU A 69 -18.31 3.24 3.25
N LYS A 70 -18.28 2.14 2.48
CA LYS A 70 -18.58 0.79 3.00
C LYS A 70 -17.45 0.18 3.81
N TYR A 71 -16.20 0.54 3.49
CA TYR A 71 -15.00 -0.03 4.09
C TYR A 71 -14.03 1.07 4.54
N PRO A 72 -14.46 1.99 5.42
CA PRO A 72 -13.70 3.20 5.74
C PRO A 72 -12.33 2.91 6.34
N ASP A 73 -12.18 1.83 7.11
CA ASP A 73 -10.97 1.55 7.87
C ASP A 73 -9.74 1.37 6.98
N ILE A 74 -9.87 0.66 5.85
CA ILE A 74 -8.74 0.43 4.94
C ILE A 74 -8.33 1.73 4.23
N PHE A 75 -9.28 2.60 3.86
CA PHE A 75 -8.99 3.89 3.25
C PHE A 75 -8.41 4.88 4.26
N HIS A 76 -8.86 4.81 5.52
CA HIS A 76 -8.29 5.61 6.59
C HIS A 76 -6.83 5.24 6.88
N ALA A 77 -6.51 3.95 6.85
CA ALA A 77 -5.17 3.43 7.12
C ALA A 77 -4.20 3.56 5.93
N ALA A 78 -4.69 3.82 4.72
CA ALA A 78 -3.86 3.87 3.52
C ALA A 78 -3.18 5.23 3.32
N ASP A 79 -1.96 5.23 2.79
CA ASP A 79 -1.24 6.41 2.32
C ASP A 79 -1.61 6.75 0.87
N LEU A 80 -1.91 5.72 0.08
CA LEU A 80 -2.23 5.84 -1.34
C LEU A 80 -3.39 4.94 -1.73
N MET A 81 -4.30 5.47 -2.57
CA MET A 81 -5.26 4.69 -3.34
C MET A 81 -4.83 4.63 -4.80
N LEU A 82 -4.68 3.43 -5.34
CA LEU A 82 -4.56 3.20 -6.77
C LEU A 82 -5.96 2.89 -7.34
N LEU A 83 -6.52 3.82 -8.09
CA LEU A 83 -7.75 3.58 -8.84
C LEU A 83 -7.39 2.92 -10.16
N ASN A 84 -7.59 1.61 -10.22
CA ASN A 84 -7.13 0.77 -11.33
C ASN A 84 -8.22 0.45 -12.35
N LYS A 85 -7.79 -0.05 -13.50
CA LYS A 85 -8.60 -0.40 -14.67
C LYS A 85 -9.28 0.82 -15.30
N CYS A 86 -8.64 2.01 -15.23
CA CYS A 86 -9.21 3.24 -15.77
C CYS A 86 -9.41 3.20 -17.30
N ASP A 87 -8.78 2.26 -17.99
CA ASP A 87 -9.05 1.95 -19.39
C ASP A 87 -10.49 1.48 -19.67
N LEU A 88 -11.20 1.00 -18.64
CA LEU A 88 -12.59 0.56 -18.74
C LEU A 88 -13.60 1.70 -18.55
N LEU A 89 -13.19 2.88 -18.09
CA LEU A 89 -14.09 4.01 -17.84
C LEU A 89 -15.02 4.36 -19.01
N PRO A 90 -14.58 4.32 -20.28
CA PRO A 90 -15.47 4.61 -21.41
C PRO A 90 -16.65 3.63 -21.56
N TYR A 91 -16.58 2.48 -20.88
CA TYR A 91 -17.58 1.41 -20.98
C TYR A 91 -18.42 1.25 -19.69
N LEU A 92 -18.19 2.09 -18.70
CA LEU A 92 -18.79 1.97 -17.36
C LEU A 92 -19.48 3.28 -16.97
N SER A 93 -20.54 3.15 -16.16
CA SER A 93 -21.20 4.30 -15.51
C SER A 93 -20.52 4.55 -14.16
N PHE A 94 -19.18 4.72 -14.13
CA PHE A 94 -18.41 4.94 -12.91
C PHE A 94 -18.01 6.41 -12.78
N ASP A 95 -18.34 7.01 -11.64
CA ASP A 95 -18.05 8.42 -11.34
C ASP A 95 -16.74 8.52 -10.54
N VAL A 96 -15.68 8.89 -11.24
CA VAL A 96 -14.33 9.03 -10.66
C VAL A 96 -14.28 10.15 -9.61
N GLU A 97 -14.94 11.27 -9.85
CA GLU A 97 -14.92 12.40 -8.91
C GLU A 97 -15.61 12.02 -7.60
N ARG A 98 -16.71 11.30 -7.70
CA ARG A 98 -17.46 10.82 -6.54
C ARG A 98 -16.66 9.85 -5.67
N VAL A 99 -15.97 8.88 -6.25
CA VAL A 99 -15.14 7.96 -5.46
C VAL A 99 -13.97 8.68 -4.79
N ILE A 100 -13.37 9.66 -5.47
CA ILE A 100 -12.30 10.50 -4.90
C ILE A 100 -12.84 11.33 -3.72
N GLU A 101 -14.02 11.94 -3.87
CA GLU A 101 -14.67 12.68 -2.79
C GLU A 101 -14.92 11.78 -1.57
N TYR A 102 -15.47 10.59 -1.77
CA TYR A 102 -15.75 9.65 -0.68
C TYR A 102 -14.48 9.19 0.01
N ALA A 103 -13.44 8.87 -0.75
CA ALA A 103 -12.14 8.47 -0.19
C ALA A 103 -11.51 9.60 0.64
N ARG A 104 -11.55 10.84 0.16
CA ARG A 104 -11.04 12.02 0.88
C ARG A 104 -11.86 12.43 2.09
N ARG A 105 -13.16 12.13 2.13
CA ARG A 105 -13.97 12.29 3.35
C ARG A 105 -13.48 11.39 4.48
N ILE A 106 -13.01 10.18 4.15
CA ILE A 106 -12.48 9.21 5.11
C ILE A 106 -11.05 9.58 5.50
N ASN A 107 -10.22 9.92 4.53
CA ASN A 107 -8.81 10.26 4.73
C ASN A 107 -8.43 11.47 3.85
N PRO A 108 -8.45 12.68 4.41
CA PRO A 108 -8.09 13.90 3.65
C PRO A 108 -6.64 13.92 3.13
N ALA A 109 -5.74 13.15 3.75
CA ALA A 109 -4.33 13.03 3.36
C ALA A 109 -4.08 11.96 2.28
N LEU A 110 -5.09 11.15 1.97
CA LEU A 110 -4.97 10.04 1.02
C LEU A 110 -4.56 10.55 -0.36
N GLN A 111 -3.43 10.08 -0.84
CA GLN A 111 -3.02 10.31 -2.22
C GLN A 111 -3.79 9.37 -3.15
N ILE A 112 -4.08 9.82 -4.37
CA ILE A 112 -4.87 9.04 -5.33
C ILE A 112 -4.19 9.11 -6.68
N ILE A 113 -3.92 7.94 -7.27
CA ILE A 113 -3.37 7.83 -8.62
C ILE A 113 -4.30 6.93 -9.44
N GLN A 114 -4.74 7.44 -10.58
CA GLN A 114 -5.50 6.67 -11.56
C GLN A 114 -4.53 5.91 -12.46
N ILE A 115 -4.75 4.61 -12.59
CA ILE A 115 -3.90 3.74 -13.39
C ILE A 115 -4.70 2.77 -14.25
N SER A 116 -4.06 2.29 -15.29
CA SER A 116 -4.41 1.03 -15.96
C SER A 116 -3.17 0.12 -15.95
N ALA A 117 -3.16 -0.87 -15.11
CA ALA A 117 -2.06 -1.83 -15.07
C ALA A 117 -1.95 -2.62 -16.40
N ALA A 118 -3.07 -2.83 -17.09
CA ALA A 118 -3.11 -3.54 -18.37
C ALA A 118 -2.49 -2.72 -19.52
N GLN A 119 -2.70 -1.39 -19.54
CA GLN A 119 -2.21 -0.50 -20.60
C GLN A 119 -0.96 0.28 -20.20
N GLY A 120 -0.55 0.24 -18.93
CA GLY A 120 0.58 1.02 -18.42
C GLY A 120 0.27 2.48 -18.14
N THR A 121 -0.96 2.95 -18.39
CA THR A 121 -1.37 4.33 -18.11
C THR A 121 -1.28 4.65 -16.63
N GLY A 122 -0.71 5.80 -16.26
CA GLY A 122 -0.57 6.24 -14.86
C GLY A 122 0.53 5.52 -14.07
N MET A 123 1.13 4.45 -14.61
CA MET A 123 2.17 3.66 -13.91
C MET A 123 3.43 4.46 -13.58
N HIS A 124 3.75 5.49 -14.38
CA HIS A 124 4.88 6.38 -14.08
C HIS A 124 4.66 7.10 -12.73
N GLY A 125 3.48 7.65 -12.48
CA GLY A 125 3.14 8.29 -11.21
C GLY A 125 3.25 7.33 -10.01
N TRP A 126 2.82 6.10 -10.18
CA TRP A 126 3.00 5.04 -9.17
C TRP A 126 4.47 4.76 -8.88
N ILE A 127 5.31 4.62 -9.92
CA ILE A 127 6.74 4.38 -9.76
C ILE A 127 7.43 5.56 -9.06
N GLU A 128 7.11 6.80 -9.42
CA GLU A 128 7.67 7.98 -8.77
C GLU A 128 7.26 8.08 -7.30
N TRP A 129 6.02 7.73 -6.97
CA TRP A 129 5.55 7.66 -5.59
C TRP A 129 6.35 6.65 -4.75
N ILE A 130 6.61 5.44 -5.29
CA ILE A 130 7.46 4.42 -4.64
C ILE A 130 8.87 4.95 -4.40
N LYS A 131 9.49 5.59 -5.40
CA LYS A 131 10.84 6.15 -5.27
C LYS A 131 10.91 7.24 -4.19
N ALA A 132 9.92 8.12 -4.14
CA ALA A 132 9.83 9.17 -3.13
C ALA A 132 9.70 8.57 -1.71
N GLY A 133 8.83 7.57 -1.52
CA GLY A 133 8.68 6.84 -0.27
C GLY A 133 9.97 6.13 0.17
N GLN A 134 10.70 5.51 -0.75
CA GLN A 134 11.99 4.89 -0.45
C GLN A 134 13.04 5.91 0.04
N LEU A 135 13.04 7.12 -0.51
CA LEU A 135 13.96 8.18 -0.09
C LEU A 135 13.62 8.70 1.31
N SER A 136 12.35 8.92 1.63
CA SER A 136 11.92 9.40 2.94
C SER A 136 12.29 8.42 4.07
N VAL A 137 12.03 7.13 3.89
CA VAL A 137 12.40 6.09 4.86
C VAL A 137 13.91 6.03 5.11
N ARG A 138 14.72 6.29 4.08
CA ARG A 138 16.19 6.36 4.22
C ARG A 138 16.63 7.56 5.05
N THR A 139 16.05 8.72 4.83
CA THR A 139 16.36 9.95 5.57
C THR A 139 16.01 9.80 7.04
N ASP A 140 14.81 9.33 7.37
CA ASP A 140 14.39 9.08 8.75
C ASP A 140 15.31 8.11 9.48
N LYS A 141 15.75 7.05 8.80
CA LYS A 141 16.66 6.07 9.39
C LYS A 141 18.03 6.67 9.68
N THR A 142 18.54 7.53 8.79
CA THR A 142 19.83 8.20 8.95
C THR A 142 19.76 9.20 10.12
N GLU A 143 18.69 9.96 10.23
CA GLU A 143 18.47 10.89 11.34
C GLU A 143 18.34 10.19 12.69
N ARG A 144 17.62 9.06 12.76
CA ARG A 144 17.52 8.26 13.99
C ARG A 144 18.86 7.66 14.43
N VAL A 145 19.71 7.23 13.49
CA VAL A 145 21.04 6.72 13.81
C VAL A 145 21.96 7.84 14.28
N ALA A 146 21.87 9.04 13.69
CA ALA A 146 22.66 10.21 14.10
C ALA A 146 22.23 10.77 15.46
N ALA A 147 20.98 10.54 15.88
CA ALA A 147 20.45 10.99 17.17
C ALA A 147 20.74 10.04 18.34
N LEU A 148 21.30 8.87 18.10
CA LEU A 148 21.72 7.96 19.19
C LEU A 148 22.89 8.55 19.95
N PRO A 149 22.83 8.69 21.28
CA PRO A 149 23.95 9.16 22.07
C PRO A 149 25.14 8.20 21.91
N LEU A 150 26.28 8.74 21.60
CA LEU A 150 27.54 8.00 21.65
C LEU A 150 27.72 7.52 23.09
N HIS A 151 27.60 6.23 23.32
CA HIS A 151 28.02 5.67 24.60
C HIS A 151 29.53 5.90 24.72
N SER A 152 29.89 6.88 25.56
CA SER A 152 31.24 7.02 26.06
C SER A 152 31.55 5.78 26.87
N SER A 153 32.41 4.93 26.34
CA SER A 153 33.05 3.85 27.08
C SER A 153 34.07 4.50 28.03
N ASP A 154 33.72 4.58 29.29
CA ASP A 154 34.70 4.70 30.38
C ASP A 154 35.09 3.31 30.89
#